data_66644b9eb3a9ac948dea44597b396194
#
_entry.id   66644b9eb3a9ac948dea44597b396194
#
_cell.length_a   1.000
_cell.length_b   1.000
_cell.length_c   1.000
_cell.angle_alpha   90.00
_cell.angle_beta   90.00
_cell.angle_gamma   90.00
#
_symmetry.space_group_name_H-M   'P 1'
#
loop_
_entity.id
_entity.type
_entity.pdbx_description
1 polymer ?
#
loop_
_entity_poly.entity_id
_entity_poly.type
_entity_poly.pdbx_seq_one_letter_code
_entity_poly.pdbx_strand_id
1 'polypeptide(L)'
;IPASLVGSEMCIRDRNINADTAAAFVAETVKAERLLLLTDVEGVMDNNKKLITELDRKKAFQYIKKGTIKSGMIPKIKACFNTLKNGAKGVALIDGRKQNAVVMELLTTKGAGTLIKK
;
A
#
# COMPACT_ATOMS: atom_id res chain seq x y z
N ILE A 1 -7.63 15.95 -13.48
CA ILE A 1 -7.57 16.47 -13.45
C ILE A 1 -7.27 17.15 -14.15
N PRO A 2 -7.48 17.60 -14.93
CA PRO A 2 -6.73 18.56 -15.35
C PRO A 2 -7.10 19.75 -14.78
N ALA A 3 -8.14 20.08 -14.82
CA ALA A 3 -8.49 20.93 -13.73
C ALA A 3 -7.86 20.38 -12.52
N SER A 4 -7.65 19.14 -12.55
CA SER A 4 -6.96 18.47 -11.49
C SER A 4 -5.48 18.74 -11.46
N LEU A 5 -4.87 19.08 -12.55
CA LEU A 5 -3.46 19.46 -12.49
C LEU A 5 -3.29 20.83 -11.89
N VAL A 6 -4.16 21.75 -12.23
CA VAL A 6 -4.14 23.04 -11.59
C VAL A 6 -4.44 22.89 -10.11
N GLY A 7 -5.39 22.06 -9.77
CA GLY A 7 -5.67 21.76 -8.39
C GLY A 7 -4.50 21.11 -7.69
N SER A 8 -3.76 20.25 -8.38
CA SER A 8 -2.57 19.61 -7.83
C SER A 8 -1.49 20.60 -7.49
N GLU A 9 -1.25 21.59 -8.34
CA GLU A 9 -0.28 22.63 -8.05
C GLU A 9 -0.66 23.43 -6.82
N MET A 10 -1.90 23.81 -6.71
CA MET A 10 -2.40 24.49 -5.53
C MET A 10 -2.25 23.63 -4.29
N CYS A 11 -2.56 22.35 -4.40
CA CYS A 11 -2.43 21.44 -3.28
C CYS A 11 -0.98 21.25 -2.85
N ILE A 12 -0.06 21.26 -3.78
CA ILE A 12 1.36 21.17 -3.46
C ILE A 12 1.81 22.39 -2.66
N ARG A 13 1.25 23.55 -2.93
CA ARG A 13 1.57 24.76 -2.19
C ARG A 13 0.94 24.80 -0.82
N ASP A 14 -0.36 24.48 -0.75
CA ASP A 14 -1.15 24.65 0.44
C ASP A 14 -1.15 23.44 1.33
N ARG A 15 -0.97 22.26 0.76
CA ARG A 15 -0.98 21.01 1.48
C ARG A 15 -0.06 20.02 0.83
N ASN A 16 0.51 19.22 1.68
CA ASN A 16 1.28 18.07 1.25
C ASN A 16 0.30 16.91 1.07
N ILE A 17 -0.03 16.58 -0.17
CA ILE A 17 -0.90 15.44 -0.44
C ILE A 17 -0.06 14.17 -0.45
N ASN A 18 -0.43 13.23 0.40
CA ASN A 18 0.22 11.93 0.44
C ASN A 18 -0.14 11.14 -0.82
N ALA A 19 0.87 10.69 -1.56
CA ALA A 19 0.67 9.93 -2.79
C ALA A 19 -0.10 8.63 -2.56
N ASP A 20 0.12 7.96 -1.43
CA ASP A 20 -0.60 6.74 -1.09
C ASP A 20 -2.09 7.02 -0.90
N THR A 21 -2.44 8.15 -0.29
CA THR A 21 -3.82 8.56 -0.12
C THR A 21 -4.48 8.87 -1.46
N ALA A 22 -3.77 9.55 -2.36
CA ALA A 22 -4.27 9.86 -3.69
C ALA A 22 -4.49 8.58 -4.50
N ALA A 23 -3.55 7.65 -4.45
CA ALA A 23 -3.66 6.36 -5.13
C ALA A 23 -4.84 5.55 -4.59
N ALA A 24 -5.02 5.54 -3.27
CA ALA A 24 -6.15 4.87 -2.64
C ALA A 24 -7.47 5.42 -3.13
N PHE A 25 -7.59 6.74 -3.20
CA PHE A 25 -8.80 7.40 -3.68
C PHE A 25 -9.12 6.99 -5.13
N VAL A 26 -8.11 6.98 -6.00
CA VAL A 26 -8.30 6.54 -7.39
C VAL A 26 -8.76 5.08 -7.44
N ALA A 27 -8.10 4.21 -6.67
CA ALA A 27 -8.44 2.79 -6.63
C ALA A 27 -9.88 2.56 -6.16
N GLU A 28 -10.32 3.31 -5.16
CA GLU A 28 -11.70 3.26 -4.67
C GLU A 28 -12.68 3.72 -5.73
N THR A 29 -12.38 4.82 -6.40
CA THR A 29 -13.26 5.43 -7.41
C THR A 29 -13.47 4.50 -8.60
N VAL A 30 -12.42 3.85 -9.08
CA VAL A 30 -12.51 2.94 -10.23
C VAL A 30 -12.84 1.50 -9.81
N LYS A 31 -13.00 1.24 -8.52
CA LYS A 31 -13.24 -0.09 -7.95
C LYS A 31 -12.19 -1.10 -8.42
N ALA A 32 -10.95 -0.72 -8.25
CA ALA A 32 -9.83 -1.55 -8.68
C ALA A 32 -9.83 -2.90 -7.99
N GLU A 33 -9.48 -3.94 -8.73
CA GLU A 33 -9.33 -5.25 -8.15
C GLU A 33 -8.10 -5.31 -7.24
N ARG A 34 -7.04 -4.63 -7.62
CA ARG A 34 -5.81 -4.62 -6.85
C ARG A 34 -5.10 -3.27 -6.99
N LEU A 35 -4.66 -2.75 -5.87
CA LEU A 35 -3.81 -1.57 -5.83
C LEU A 35 -2.39 -2.02 -5.50
N LEU A 36 -1.42 -1.65 -6.33
CA LEU A 36 -0.01 -1.94 -6.08
C LEU A 36 0.68 -0.66 -5.63
N LEU A 37 1.21 -0.67 -4.42
CA LEU A 37 1.99 0.43 -3.89
C LEU A 37 3.46 0.09 -3.97
N LEU A 38 4.19 0.79 -4.83
CA LEU A 38 5.63 0.61 -4.97
C LEU A 38 6.32 1.46 -3.92
N THR A 39 7.11 0.81 -3.10
CA THR A 39 7.80 1.46 -1.98
C THR A 39 9.30 1.25 -2.08
N ASP A 40 10.05 1.88 -1.20
CA ASP A 40 11.50 1.70 -1.09
C ASP A 40 11.89 0.60 -0.09
N VAL A 41 10.92 -0.23 0.31
CA VAL A 41 11.14 -1.38 1.19
C VAL A 41 10.54 -2.62 0.56
N GLU A 42 10.99 -3.80 0.96
CA GLU A 42 10.49 -5.06 0.39
C GLU A 42 9.02 -5.33 0.70
N GLY A 43 8.51 -4.74 1.75
CA GLY A 43 7.16 -4.92 2.22
C GLY A 43 7.15 -4.85 3.74
N VAL A 44 6.21 -5.54 4.36
CA VAL A 44 6.13 -5.61 5.82
C VAL A 44 7.01 -6.76 6.32
N MET A 45 7.90 -6.43 7.24
CA MET A 45 8.83 -7.41 7.82
C MET A 45 8.42 -7.79 9.24
N ASP A 46 8.69 -9.03 9.62
CA ASP A 46 8.53 -9.46 11.00
C ASP A 46 9.78 -9.13 11.84
N ASN A 47 9.78 -9.53 13.12
CA ASN A 47 10.90 -9.27 14.03
C ASN A 47 12.20 -9.96 13.58
N ASN A 48 12.10 -11.02 12.80
CA ASN A 48 13.24 -11.77 12.28
C ASN A 48 13.68 -11.26 10.91
N LYS A 49 13.18 -10.12 10.49
CA LYS A 49 13.45 -9.51 9.18
C LYS A 49 13.00 -10.39 8.02
N LYS A 50 12.03 -11.26 8.25
CA LYS A 50 11.41 -12.04 7.19
C LYS A 50 10.22 -11.28 6.62
N LEU A 51 10.08 -11.34 5.31
CA LEU A 51 8.96 -10.70 4.62
C LEU A 51 7.65 -11.40 4.97
N ILE A 52 6.68 -10.62 5.42
CA ILE A 52 5.32 -11.10 5.65
C ILE A 52 4.62 -11.07 4.30
N THR A 53 4.29 -12.24 3.75
CA THR A 53 3.70 -12.32 2.41
C THR A 53 2.23 -11.98 2.38
N GLU A 54 1.50 -12.23 3.44
CA GLU A 54 0.10 -11.89 3.55
C GLU A 54 -0.20 -11.26 4.90
N LEU A 55 -1.04 -10.25 4.89
CA LEU A 55 -1.38 -9.52 6.10
C LEU A 55 -2.89 -9.26 6.10
N ASP A 56 -3.60 -9.76 7.11
CA ASP A 56 -4.99 -9.41 7.33
C ASP A 56 -5.11 -8.37 8.45
N ARG A 57 -6.32 -7.89 8.68
CA ARG A 57 -6.56 -6.84 9.68
C ARG A 57 -6.15 -7.27 11.09
N LYS A 58 -6.44 -8.50 11.46
CA LYS A 58 -6.11 -9.01 12.80
C LYS A 58 -4.59 -9.10 12.99
N LYS A 59 -3.90 -9.67 12.02
CA LYS A 59 -2.45 -9.79 12.06
C LYS A 59 -1.78 -8.43 12.06
N ALA A 60 -2.26 -7.51 11.23
CA ALA A 60 -1.73 -6.16 11.18
C ALA A 60 -1.86 -5.47 12.53
N PHE A 61 -3.02 -5.56 13.15
CA PHE A 61 -3.27 -4.98 14.46
C PHE A 61 -2.33 -5.55 15.51
N GLN A 62 -2.15 -6.87 15.51
CA GLN A 62 -1.23 -7.54 16.44
C GLN A 62 0.21 -7.09 16.24
N TYR A 63 0.67 -7.01 15.00
CA TYR A 63 2.03 -6.58 14.69
C TYR A 63 2.26 -5.11 15.04
N ILE A 64 1.29 -4.26 14.86
CA ILE A 64 1.37 -2.85 15.27
C ILE A 64 1.47 -2.78 16.80
N LYS A 65 0.63 -3.54 17.49
CA LYS A 65 0.60 -3.54 18.95
C LYS A 65 1.89 -4.06 19.57
N LYS A 66 2.50 -5.06 18.93
CA LYS A 66 3.77 -5.63 19.39
C LYS A 66 5.00 -4.79 18.99
N GLY A 67 4.81 -3.75 18.19
CA GLY A 67 5.91 -2.94 17.70
C GLY A 67 6.71 -3.59 16.57
N THR A 68 6.22 -4.68 15.99
CA THR A 68 6.86 -5.37 14.87
C THR A 68 6.87 -4.51 13.62
N ILE A 69 5.79 -3.80 13.38
CA ILE A 69 5.67 -2.91 12.23
C ILE A 69 6.27 -1.55 12.60
N LYS A 70 7.19 -1.07 11.77
CA LYS A 70 7.83 0.23 11.99
C LYS A 70 6.78 1.35 11.92
N SER A 71 6.98 2.38 12.74
CA SER A 71 6.05 3.50 12.82
C SER A 71 5.80 4.19 11.48
N GLY A 72 6.82 4.25 10.61
CA GLY A 72 6.67 4.83 9.27
C GLY A 72 5.78 4.03 8.33
N MET A 73 5.59 2.74 8.59
CA MET A 73 4.72 1.88 7.79
C MET A 73 3.28 1.89 8.25
N ILE A 74 3.02 2.31 9.49
CA ILE A 74 1.67 2.30 10.06
C ILE A 74 0.68 3.11 9.22
N PRO A 75 0.98 4.36 8.80
CA PRO A 75 0.07 5.11 7.94
C PRO A 75 -0.21 4.42 6.61
N LYS A 76 0.80 3.79 6.01
CA LYS A 76 0.62 3.06 4.75
C LYS A 76 -0.32 1.88 4.92
N ILE A 77 -0.15 1.12 5.98
CA ILE A 77 -0.99 -0.04 6.28
C ILE A 77 -2.44 0.39 6.55
N LYS A 78 -2.61 1.48 7.30
CA LYS A 78 -3.94 2.03 7.56
C LYS A 78 -4.63 2.49 6.28
N ALA A 79 -3.89 3.14 5.38
CA ALA A 79 -4.40 3.55 4.08
C ALA A 79 -4.82 2.33 3.24
N CYS A 80 -4.04 1.26 3.29
CA CYS A 80 -4.37 0.02 2.58
C CYS A 80 -5.69 -0.58 3.08
N PHE A 81 -5.89 -0.66 4.39
CA PHE A 81 -7.13 -1.18 4.95
C PHE A 81 -8.32 -0.28 4.63
N ASN A 82 -8.12 1.04 4.61
CA ASN A 82 -9.16 1.97 4.19
C ASN A 82 -9.57 1.72 2.75
N THR A 83 -8.60 1.53 1.87
CA THR A 83 -8.84 1.23 0.45
C THR A 83 -9.65 -0.06 0.30
N LEU A 84 -9.30 -1.08 1.07
CA LEU A 84 -10.03 -2.35 1.07
C LEU A 84 -11.46 -2.18 1.56
N LYS A 85 -11.65 -1.38 2.62
CA LYS A 85 -12.97 -1.10 3.16
C LYS A 85 -13.88 -0.41 2.13
N ASN A 86 -13.30 0.43 1.30
CA ASN A 86 -14.04 1.24 0.34
C ASN A 86 -14.21 0.60 -1.03
N GLY A 87 -13.78 -0.64 -1.22
CA GLY A 87 -14.12 -1.39 -2.40
C GLY A 87 -13.01 -2.12 -3.14
N ALA A 88 -11.75 -1.80 -2.90
CA ALA A 88 -10.67 -2.55 -3.52
C ALA A 88 -10.61 -3.98 -2.96
N LYS A 89 -10.28 -4.94 -3.79
CA LYS A 89 -10.25 -6.35 -3.38
C LYS A 89 -8.92 -6.74 -2.73
N GLY A 90 -7.84 -6.07 -3.07
CA GLY A 90 -6.53 -6.32 -2.49
C GLY A 90 -5.60 -5.16 -2.68
N VAL A 91 -4.65 -5.02 -1.78
CA VAL A 91 -3.59 -4.02 -1.88
C VAL A 91 -2.27 -4.75 -1.66
N ALA A 92 -1.30 -4.52 -2.52
CA ALA A 92 0.02 -5.11 -2.38
C ALA A 92 1.07 -4.02 -2.20
N LEU A 93 1.93 -4.21 -1.19
CA LEU A 93 3.11 -3.37 -0.98
C LEU A 93 4.29 -4.09 -1.57
N ILE A 94 4.92 -3.51 -2.58
CA ILE A 94 6.05 -4.14 -3.27
C ILE A 94 7.24 -3.19 -3.31
N ASP A 95 8.42 -3.76 -3.45
CA ASP A 95 9.66 -2.98 -3.56
C ASP A 95 9.83 -2.49 -4.99
N GLY A 96 9.62 -1.20 -5.21
CA GLY A 96 9.76 -0.58 -6.51
C GLY A 96 11.19 -0.55 -7.05
N ARG A 97 12.18 -0.86 -6.21
CA ARG A 97 13.59 -0.91 -6.63
C ARG A 97 13.96 -2.25 -7.25
N LYS A 98 13.17 -3.30 -7.00
CA LYS A 98 13.43 -4.62 -7.58
C LYS A 98 12.99 -4.68 -9.03
N GLN A 99 13.85 -5.25 -9.86
CA GLN A 99 13.54 -5.45 -11.27
C GLN A 99 12.36 -6.42 -11.40
N ASN A 100 11.40 -6.06 -12.25
CA ASN A 100 10.23 -6.90 -12.55
C ASN A 100 9.32 -7.18 -11.34
N ALA A 101 9.37 -6.34 -10.30
CA ALA A 101 8.57 -6.55 -9.11
C ALA A 101 7.07 -6.58 -9.40
N VAL A 102 6.58 -5.68 -10.26
CA VAL A 102 5.16 -5.62 -10.65
C VAL A 102 4.75 -6.90 -11.39
N VAL A 103 5.59 -7.35 -12.33
CA VAL A 103 5.32 -8.56 -13.11
C VAL A 103 5.29 -9.78 -12.18
N MET A 104 6.23 -9.87 -11.27
CA MET A 104 6.27 -10.97 -10.30
C MET A 104 5.04 -10.97 -9.39
N GLU A 105 4.60 -9.81 -8.94
CA GLU A 105 3.41 -9.72 -8.08
C GLU A 105 2.15 -10.17 -8.82
N LEU A 106 2.01 -9.79 -10.08
CA LEU A 106 0.80 -10.08 -10.85
C LEU A 106 0.77 -11.49 -11.44
N LEU A 107 1.92 -12.04 -11.79
CA LEU A 107 1.99 -13.27 -12.56
C LEU A 107 2.49 -14.49 -11.77
N THR A 108 2.93 -14.33 -10.53
CA THR A 108 3.39 -15.46 -9.71
C THR A 108 2.49 -15.64 -8.49
N THR A 109 2.44 -16.87 -7.99
CA THR A 109 1.64 -17.19 -6.81
C THR A 109 2.23 -16.64 -5.53
N LYS A 110 3.55 -16.52 -5.47
CA LYS A 110 4.23 -16.00 -4.28
C LYS A 110 4.21 -14.48 -4.20
N GLY A 111 4.08 -13.82 -5.35
CA GLY A 111 4.17 -12.36 -5.39
C GLY A 111 5.57 -11.83 -5.12
N ALA A 112 5.67 -10.52 -4.96
CA ALA A 112 6.96 -9.84 -4.76
C ALA A 112 7.00 -9.01 -3.48
N GLY A 113 5.95 -8.98 -2.70
CA GLY A 113 5.87 -8.15 -1.51
C GLY A 113 4.85 -8.66 -0.51
N THR A 114 4.16 -7.74 0.14
CA THR A 114 3.13 -8.06 1.14
C THR A 114 1.75 -7.79 0.56
N LEU A 115 0.94 -8.82 0.48
CA LEU A 115 -0.46 -8.69 0.08
C LEU A 115 -1.30 -8.40 1.32
N ILE A 116 -2.03 -7.29 1.27
CA ILE A 116 -2.94 -6.88 2.33
C ILE A 116 -4.36 -7.17 1.86
N LYS A 117 -5.09 -7.92 2.64
CA LYS A 117 -6.46 -8.31 2.32
C LYS A 117 -7.35 -8.17 3.54
N LYS A 118 -8.66 -8.20 3.33
CA LYS A 118 -9.63 -8.09 4.43
C LYS A 118 -9.48 -9.19 5.45
#